data_e9f9238941e3874d628b12e2e2f365fa
#
_entry.id   e9f9238941e3874d628b12e2e2f365fa
#
_cell.length_a   1.000
_cell.length_b   1.000
_cell.length_c   1.000
_cell.angle_alpha   90.00
_cell.angle_beta   90.00
_cell.angle_gamma   90.00
#
_symmetry.space_group_name_H-M   'P 1'
#
loop_
_entity.id
_entity.type
_entity.pdbx_description
1 polymer ?
#
loop_
_entity_poly.entity_id
_entity_poly.type
_entity_poly.pdbx_seq_one_letter_code
_entity_poly.pdbx_strand_id
1 'polypeptide(L)'
;MSMERLQAALRKAKSPLALGIAPTIGEVAAPLKKQFEEMLGSGNLADCEALRYHAMQLLELASESGLAAVVIDADSFLPYGMMGADVLGNLVSAARAKEIYCIVDYRTTRPAAYLTCENAPDGVTVLPYVGGDCVPTIENKSIFATVRTDNETGGEVQNLIAGDRPLYVALAMQCARRGAGLVVETGYSLDVKELRRRCPSAFLMLKHCDGENATPAFDDYGHGAMVVDYTLRKAEDVEKAKKSLKEWVSIV
;
A
#
# COMPACT_ATOMS: atom_id res chain seq x y z
N MET A 1 -16.76 8.08 5.43
CA MET A 1 -15.32 8.40 5.58
C MET A 1 -14.50 7.54 4.62
N SER A 2 -13.27 7.93 4.25
CA SER A 2 -12.49 7.21 3.21
C SER A 2 -12.12 5.78 3.61
N MET A 3 -11.76 5.54 4.86
CA MET A 3 -11.48 4.19 5.37
C MET A 3 -12.70 3.25 5.29
N GLU A 4 -13.89 3.75 5.54
CA GLU A 4 -15.14 2.99 5.38
C GLU A 4 -15.39 2.65 3.91
N ARG A 5 -15.04 3.56 2.98
CA ARG A 5 -15.12 3.30 1.54
C ARG A 5 -14.18 2.18 1.11
N LEU A 6 -12.94 2.17 1.61
CA LEU A 6 -12.01 1.07 1.38
C LEU A 6 -12.57 -0.26 1.87
N GLN A 7 -13.03 -0.30 3.12
CA GLN A 7 -13.60 -1.52 3.69
C GLN A 7 -14.85 -2.00 2.94
N ALA A 8 -15.71 -1.07 2.52
CA ALA A 8 -16.88 -1.40 1.70
C ALA A 8 -16.48 -1.97 0.32
N ALA A 9 -15.42 -1.42 -0.30
CA ALA A 9 -14.90 -1.90 -1.58
C ALA A 9 -14.30 -3.32 -1.44
N LEU A 10 -13.53 -3.59 -0.37
CA LEU A 10 -12.98 -4.92 -0.10
C LEU A 10 -14.09 -5.97 0.13
N ARG A 11 -15.14 -5.61 0.89
CA ARG A 11 -16.33 -6.48 1.09
C ARG A 11 -17.03 -6.77 -0.23
N LYS A 12 -17.26 -5.74 -1.06
CA LYS A 12 -17.88 -5.91 -2.39
C LYS A 12 -17.05 -6.83 -3.30
N ALA A 13 -15.73 -6.69 -3.26
CA ALA A 13 -14.80 -7.55 -4.01
C ALA A 13 -14.68 -8.97 -3.42
N LYS A 14 -15.17 -9.21 -2.20
CA LYS A 14 -15.02 -10.46 -1.44
C LYS A 14 -13.57 -10.95 -1.37
N SER A 15 -12.63 -10.02 -1.29
CA SER A 15 -11.21 -10.31 -1.21
C SER A 15 -10.49 -9.20 -0.44
N PRO A 16 -9.63 -9.54 0.53
CA PRO A 16 -8.80 -8.57 1.23
C PRO A 16 -7.49 -8.27 0.48
N LEU A 17 -7.33 -8.80 -0.74
CA LEU A 17 -6.14 -8.63 -1.56
C LEU A 17 -6.13 -7.27 -2.23
N ALA A 18 -5.01 -6.56 -2.14
CA ALA A 18 -4.67 -5.38 -2.92
C ALA A 18 -3.41 -5.64 -3.75
N LEU A 19 -3.32 -5.06 -4.94
CA LEU A 19 -2.12 -5.16 -5.77
C LEU A 19 -1.13 -4.05 -5.42
N GLY A 20 0.11 -4.41 -5.12
CA GLY A 20 1.22 -3.50 -4.94
C GLY A 20 1.87 -3.16 -6.31
N ILE A 21 2.04 -1.89 -6.59
CA ILE A 21 2.67 -1.37 -7.81
C ILE A 21 3.98 -0.68 -7.40
N ALA A 22 5.08 -1.41 -7.52
CA ALA A 22 6.43 -0.94 -7.18
C ALA A 22 7.42 -1.38 -8.27
N PRO A 23 7.24 -0.93 -9.54
CA PRO A 23 8.08 -1.40 -10.62
C PRO A 23 9.49 -0.82 -10.53
N THR A 24 10.47 -1.63 -10.91
CA THR A 24 11.83 -1.19 -11.20
C THR A 24 12.11 -1.29 -12.70
N ILE A 25 13.04 -0.48 -13.21
CA ILE A 25 13.41 -0.53 -14.64
C ILE A 25 13.97 -1.90 -15.05
N GLY A 26 14.53 -2.65 -14.09
CA GLY A 26 15.03 -4.01 -14.33
C GLY A 26 13.92 -5.05 -14.52
N GLU A 27 12.71 -4.79 -14.03
CA GLU A 27 11.54 -5.68 -14.19
C GLU A 27 10.77 -5.40 -15.47
N VAL A 28 10.99 -4.25 -16.10
CA VAL A 28 10.36 -3.93 -17.39
C VAL A 28 10.92 -4.85 -18.46
N ALA A 29 10.04 -5.47 -19.26
CA ALA A 29 10.43 -6.38 -20.32
C ALA A 29 11.44 -5.73 -21.28
N ALA A 30 12.55 -6.40 -21.56
CA ALA A 30 13.63 -5.88 -22.39
C ALA A 30 13.19 -5.37 -23.77
N PRO A 31 12.24 -6.01 -24.49
CA PRO A 31 11.74 -5.48 -25.76
C PRO A 31 11.01 -4.13 -25.59
N LEU A 32 10.26 -3.96 -24.51
CA LEU A 32 9.53 -2.72 -24.22
C LEU A 32 10.50 -1.58 -23.89
N LYS A 33 11.49 -1.85 -23.05
CA LYS A 33 12.54 -0.88 -22.72
C LYS A 33 13.28 -0.42 -23.99
N LYS A 34 13.70 -1.37 -24.82
CA LYS A 34 14.38 -1.09 -26.09
C LYS A 34 13.52 -0.23 -27.03
N GLN A 35 12.22 -0.51 -27.12
CA GLN A 35 11.28 0.27 -27.92
C GLN A 35 11.27 1.75 -27.50
N PHE A 36 11.21 2.04 -26.20
CA PHE A 36 11.23 3.42 -25.70
C PHE A 36 12.59 4.08 -25.89
N GLU A 37 13.69 3.34 -25.72
CA GLU A 37 15.03 3.85 -26.01
C GLU A 37 15.22 4.21 -27.49
N GLU A 38 14.67 3.43 -28.42
CA GLU A 38 14.68 3.73 -29.86
C GLU A 38 13.85 4.95 -30.23
N MET A 39 12.71 5.16 -29.51
CA MET A 39 11.79 6.28 -29.78
C MET A 39 12.23 7.61 -29.15
N LEU A 40 12.82 7.56 -27.97
CA LEU A 40 13.04 8.74 -27.10
C LEU A 40 14.52 9.01 -26.80
N GLY A 41 15.41 8.12 -27.23
CA GLY A 41 16.81 8.11 -26.83
C GLY A 41 17.00 7.43 -25.47
N SER A 42 18.22 6.95 -25.21
CA SER A 42 18.55 6.34 -23.92
C SER A 42 18.58 7.39 -22.81
N GLY A 43 17.94 7.11 -21.66
CA GLY A 43 17.95 7.98 -20.48
C GLY A 43 16.63 8.01 -19.73
N ASN A 44 16.53 8.89 -18.75
CA ASN A 44 15.42 8.96 -17.81
C ASN A 44 14.03 9.08 -18.47
N LEU A 45 13.93 9.72 -19.63
CA LEU A 45 12.64 9.85 -20.33
C LEU A 45 12.16 8.49 -20.83
N ALA A 46 13.03 7.71 -21.48
CA ALA A 46 12.69 6.36 -21.94
C ALA A 46 12.39 5.42 -20.77
N ASP A 47 13.16 5.51 -19.69
CA ASP A 47 12.95 4.72 -18.49
C ASP A 47 11.60 5.06 -17.82
N CYS A 48 11.26 6.35 -17.69
CA CYS A 48 9.96 6.78 -17.15
C CYS A 48 8.78 6.29 -17.99
N GLU A 49 8.87 6.36 -19.32
CA GLU A 49 7.80 5.88 -20.20
C GLU A 49 7.66 4.35 -20.12
N ALA A 50 8.77 3.64 -20.04
CA ALA A 50 8.75 2.19 -19.85
C ALA A 50 8.13 1.78 -18.49
N LEU A 51 8.50 2.48 -17.43
CA LEU A 51 7.90 2.29 -16.10
C LEU A 51 6.41 2.65 -16.08
N ARG A 52 6.03 3.76 -16.71
CA ARG A 52 4.64 4.18 -16.85
C ARG A 52 3.81 3.10 -17.52
N TYR A 53 4.27 2.60 -18.66
CA TYR A 53 3.57 1.56 -19.41
C TYR A 53 3.41 0.28 -18.57
N HIS A 54 4.48 -0.17 -17.93
CA HIS A 54 4.46 -1.36 -17.09
C HIS A 54 3.52 -1.20 -15.88
N ALA A 55 3.58 -0.06 -15.19
CA ALA A 55 2.71 0.22 -14.06
C ALA A 55 1.23 0.33 -14.47
N MET A 56 0.94 0.88 -15.64
CA MET A 56 -0.42 0.91 -16.18
C MET A 56 -0.94 -0.49 -16.50
N GLN A 57 -0.10 -1.41 -16.99
CA GLN A 57 -0.49 -2.82 -17.18
C GLN A 57 -0.82 -3.49 -15.84
N LEU A 58 -0.07 -3.22 -14.77
CA LEU A 58 -0.38 -3.72 -13.42
C LEU A 58 -1.71 -3.16 -12.90
N LEU A 59 -1.98 -1.89 -13.15
CA LEU A 59 -3.26 -1.28 -12.78
C LEU A 59 -4.43 -1.88 -13.56
N GLU A 60 -4.24 -2.17 -14.86
CA GLU A 60 -5.24 -2.89 -15.67
C GLU A 60 -5.49 -4.29 -15.11
N LEU A 61 -4.43 -5.02 -14.80
CA LEU A 61 -4.52 -6.33 -14.15
C LEU A 61 -5.35 -6.28 -12.86
N ALA A 62 -5.14 -5.26 -12.02
CA ALA A 62 -5.94 -5.08 -10.79
C ALA A 62 -7.43 -4.86 -11.10
N SER A 63 -7.72 -4.04 -12.12
CA SER A 63 -9.08 -3.75 -12.58
C SER A 63 -9.78 -4.99 -13.13
N GLU A 64 -9.17 -5.67 -14.08
CA GLU A 64 -9.72 -6.87 -14.72
C GLU A 64 -9.89 -8.03 -13.73
N SER A 65 -9.01 -8.13 -12.75
CA SER A 65 -9.11 -9.12 -11.68
C SER A 65 -10.10 -8.72 -10.58
N GLY A 66 -10.78 -7.58 -10.67
CA GLY A 66 -11.76 -7.12 -9.69
C GLY A 66 -11.17 -6.84 -8.30
N LEU A 67 -9.91 -6.41 -8.22
CA LEU A 67 -9.32 -5.98 -6.96
C LEU A 67 -9.85 -4.61 -6.55
N ALA A 68 -10.15 -4.45 -5.26
CA ALA A 68 -10.75 -3.23 -4.72
C ALA A 68 -9.76 -2.09 -4.53
N ALA A 69 -8.47 -2.40 -4.37
CA ALA A 69 -7.44 -1.42 -4.05
C ALA A 69 -6.10 -1.72 -4.70
N VAL A 70 -5.34 -0.65 -4.91
CA VAL A 70 -3.92 -0.70 -5.29
C VAL A 70 -3.10 0.15 -4.32
N VAL A 71 -1.85 -0.26 -4.09
CA VAL A 71 -0.85 0.49 -3.33
C VAL A 71 0.32 0.78 -4.25
N ILE A 72 0.54 2.05 -4.58
CA ILE A 72 1.59 2.50 -5.51
C ILE A 72 2.77 3.00 -4.69
N ASP A 73 3.94 2.41 -4.88
CA ASP A 73 5.17 2.85 -4.24
C ASP A 73 5.71 4.09 -4.95
N ALA A 74 5.77 5.21 -4.24
CA ALA A 74 6.27 6.47 -4.76
C ALA A 74 7.78 6.43 -5.09
N ASP A 75 8.56 5.64 -4.36
CA ASP A 75 10.00 5.52 -4.56
C ASP A 75 10.36 4.86 -5.89
N SER A 76 9.43 4.15 -6.53
CA SER A 76 9.60 3.64 -7.90
C SER A 76 9.65 4.75 -8.96
N PHE A 77 9.12 5.94 -8.67
CA PHE A 77 8.94 7.01 -9.66
C PHE A 77 9.67 8.31 -9.28
N LEU A 78 9.61 8.73 -8.03
CA LEU A 78 10.15 10.01 -7.58
C LEU A 78 11.65 10.23 -7.84
N PRO A 79 12.52 9.19 -7.87
CA PRO A 79 13.92 9.36 -8.26
C PRO A 79 14.13 9.93 -9.68
N TYR A 80 13.14 9.82 -10.54
CA TYR A 80 13.15 10.39 -11.90
C TYR A 80 12.70 11.87 -11.95
N GLY A 81 12.53 12.52 -10.80
CA GLY A 81 12.17 13.93 -10.71
C GLY A 81 10.76 14.23 -11.23
N MET A 82 10.61 15.34 -11.96
CA MET A 82 9.29 15.78 -12.46
C MET A 82 8.63 14.76 -13.40
N MET A 83 9.39 14.04 -14.19
CA MET A 83 8.85 12.99 -15.08
C MET A 83 8.25 11.84 -14.27
N GLY A 84 8.93 11.39 -13.24
CA GLY A 84 8.40 10.34 -12.37
C GLY A 84 7.19 10.81 -11.56
N ALA A 85 7.16 12.07 -11.12
CA ALA A 85 6.00 12.65 -10.47
C ALA A 85 4.77 12.71 -11.40
N ASP A 86 4.97 13.02 -12.68
CA ASP A 86 3.92 12.99 -13.71
C ASP A 86 3.37 11.57 -13.91
N VAL A 87 4.25 10.58 -14.03
CA VAL A 87 3.85 9.17 -14.12
C VAL A 87 2.99 8.76 -12.93
N LEU A 88 3.40 9.12 -11.71
CA LEU A 88 2.64 8.83 -10.50
C LEU A 88 1.26 9.50 -10.51
N GLY A 89 1.18 10.77 -10.93
CA GLY A 89 -0.08 11.51 -11.09
C GLY A 89 -1.03 10.85 -12.10
N ASN A 90 -0.48 10.36 -13.22
CA ASN A 90 -1.23 9.63 -14.25
C ASN A 90 -1.79 8.30 -13.71
N LEU A 91 -1.01 7.55 -12.93
CA LEU A 91 -1.47 6.31 -12.30
C LEU A 91 -2.59 6.56 -11.30
N VAL A 92 -2.48 7.59 -10.46
CA VAL A 92 -3.56 7.98 -9.51
C VAL A 92 -4.83 8.34 -10.26
N SER A 93 -4.72 9.10 -11.35
CA SER A 93 -5.86 9.49 -12.19
C SER A 93 -6.52 8.28 -12.87
N ALA A 94 -5.71 7.34 -13.36
CA ALA A 94 -6.18 6.11 -13.99
C ALA A 94 -6.87 5.18 -12.98
N ALA A 95 -6.33 5.05 -11.76
CA ALA A 95 -6.96 4.26 -10.70
C ALA A 95 -8.33 4.84 -10.30
N ARG A 96 -8.43 6.17 -10.22
CA ARG A 96 -9.71 6.86 -9.98
C ARG A 96 -10.72 6.60 -11.09
N ALA A 97 -10.30 6.68 -12.36
CA ALA A 97 -11.18 6.42 -13.51
C ALA A 97 -11.72 4.98 -13.54
N LYS A 98 -10.99 4.04 -12.96
CA LYS A 98 -11.38 2.63 -12.80
C LYS A 98 -12.12 2.34 -11.48
N GLU A 99 -12.41 3.37 -10.67
CA GLU A 99 -13.03 3.26 -9.35
C GLU A 99 -12.28 2.35 -8.36
N ILE A 100 -10.96 2.16 -8.58
CA ILE A 100 -10.08 1.42 -7.69
C ILE A 100 -9.60 2.34 -6.58
N TYR A 101 -9.67 1.88 -5.32
CA TYR A 101 -9.14 2.64 -4.19
C TYR A 101 -7.61 2.74 -4.27
N CYS A 102 -7.12 3.97 -4.45
CA CYS A 102 -5.70 4.22 -4.69
C CYS A 102 -5.01 4.75 -3.42
N ILE A 103 -4.01 4.03 -2.96
CA ILE A 103 -3.11 4.44 -1.88
C ILE A 103 -1.73 4.66 -2.48
N VAL A 104 -1.10 5.81 -2.16
CA VAL A 104 0.29 6.04 -2.55
C VAL A 104 1.19 5.92 -1.32
N ASP A 105 2.17 5.06 -1.41
CA ASP A 105 3.17 4.83 -0.36
C ASP A 105 4.28 5.87 -0.44
N TYR A 106 4.03 7.05 0.14
CA TYR A 106 4.99 8.15 0.21
C TYR A 106 5.88 8.11 1.43
N ARG A 107 5.45 7.42 2.50
CA ARG A 107 6.10 7.49 3.81
C ARG A 107 6.40 8.92 4.25
N THR A 108 5.48 9.82 3.91
CA THR A 108 5.66 11.27 4.13
C THR A 108 5.42 11.66 5.59
N THR A 109 5.98 12.79 6.00
CA THR A 109 5.65 13.46 7.27
C THR A 109 4.62 14.58 7.09
N ARG A 110 4.24 14.91 5.83
CA ARG A 110 3.34 16.01 5.47
C ARG A 110 2.22 15.53 4.53
N PRO A 111 1.33 14.65 4.98
CA PRO A 111 0.32 14.02 4.12
C PRO A 111 -0.65 15.03 3.50
N ALA A 112 -0.94 16.16 4.15
CA ALA A 112 -1.85 17.16 3.61
C ALA A 112 -1.41 17.67 2.24
N ALA A 113 -0.11 17.84 1.99
CA ALA A 113 0.42 18.30 0.70
C ALA A 113 0.03 17.37 -0.46
N TYR A 114 -0.11 16.07 -0.20
CA TYR A 114 -0.44 15.05 -1.20
C TYR A 114 -1.93 14.73 -1.26
N LEU A 115 -2.69 15.02 -0.20
CA LEU A 115 -4.10 14.66 -0.11
C LEU A 115 -5.05 15.80 -0.45
N THR A 116 -4.56 17.03 -0.57
CA THR A 116 -5.37 18.22 -0.90
C THR A 116 -5.14 18.76 -2.31
N CYS A 117 -4.26 18.13 -3.11
CA CYS A 117 -4.07 18.49 -4.51
C CYS A 117 -5.18 17.92 -5.41
N GLU A 118 -5.29 18.42 -6.63
CA GLU A 118 -6.34 18.05 -7.60
C GLU A 118 -6.34 16.53 -7.92
N ASN A 119 -5.16 15.95 -8.11
CA ASN A 119 -4.98 14.52 -8.40
C ASN A 119 -4.60 13.73 -7.14
N ALA A 120 -5.16 14.09 -5.98
CA ALA A 120 -4.85 13.42 -4.73
C ALA A 120 -5.34 11.97 -4.72
N PRO A 121 -4.52 11.00 -4.27
CA PRO A 121 -4.97 9.62 -4.06
C PRO A 121 -6.04 9.54 -2.95
N ASP A 122 -6.63 8.39 -2.77
CA ASP A 122 -7.60 8.15 -1.70
C ASP A 122 -6.94 8.05 -0.33
N GLY A 123 -5.71 7.60 -0.30
CA GLY A 123 -4.90 7.52 0.91
C GLY A 123 -3.40 7.63 0.65
N VAL A 124 -2.66 7.95 1.70
CA VAL A 124 -1.19 7.97 1.68
C VAL A 124 -0.62 7.32 2.92
N THR A 125 0.63 6.86 2.82
CA THR A 125 1.36 6.38 3.98
C THR A 125 2.18 7.50 4.62
N VAL A 126 2.39 7.38 5.92
CA VAL A 126 3.19 8.32 6.72
C VAL A 126 4.19 7.59 7.61
N LEU A 127 5.30 8.27 7.96
CA LEU A 127 6.23 7.82 8.99
C LEU A 127 5.89 8.51 10.31
N PRO A 128 5.37 7.80 11.32
CA PRO A 128 4.86 8.40 12.55
C PRO A 128 5.96 8.80 13.57
N TYR A 129 7.21 8.55 13.27
CA TYR A 129 8.34 8.84 14.16
C TYR A 129 8.58 10.35 14.40
N VAL A 130 7.93 11.20 13.61
CA VAL A 130 7.96 12.66 13.80
C VAL A 130 6.87 13.18 14.76
N GLY A 131 6.02 12.29 15.26
CA GLY A 131 4.90 12.64 16.15
C GLY A 131 3.53 12.64 15.46
N GLY A 132 2.50 12.97 16.22
CA GLY A 132 1.11 12.83 15.78
C GLY A 132 0.64 13.80 14.68
N ASP A 133 1.41 14.83 14.38
CA ASP A 133 1.06 15.83 13.35
C ASP A 133 1.07 15.24 11.93
N CYS A 134 1.75 14.10 11.74
CA CYS A 134 1.69 13.36 10.49
C CYS A 134 0.34 12.63 10.26
N VAL A 135 -0.59 12.66 11.23
CA VAL A 135 -1.94 12.08 11.11
C VAL A 135 -3.00 13.17 11.30
N PRO A 136 -3.11 14.15 10.38
CA PRO A 136 -4.20 15.11 10.39
C PRO A 136 -5.50 14.45 9.92
N THR A 137 -6.64 15.02 10.32
CA THR A 137 -7.93 14.65 9.74
C THR A 137 -8.13 15.39 8.42
N ILE A 138 -8.30 14.65 7.32
CA ILE A 138 -8.58 15.19 5.99
C ILE A 138 -9.86 14.54 5.47
N GLU A 139 -10.81 15.38 5.07
CA GLU A 139 -12.11 14.92 4.61
C GLU A 139 -11.98 13.95 3.40
N ASN A 140 -12.69 12.82 3.47
CA ASN A 140 -12.71 11.80 2.41
C ASN A 140 -11.35 11.21 2.03
N LYS A 141 -10.33 11.36 2.88
CA LYS A 141 -8.99 10.80 2.69
C LYS A 141 -8.60 9.88 3.84
N SER A 142 -7.72 8.92 3.58
CA SER A 142 -7.16 8.02 4.59
C SER A 142 -5.68 8.21 4.76
N ILE A 143 -5.22 8.05 5.98
CA ILE A 143 -3.80 8.06 6.32
C ILE A 143 -3.46 6.69 6.90
N PHE A 144 -2.34 6.13 6.46
CA PHE A 144 -1.82 4.85 6.91
C PHE A 144 -0.44 5.07 7.51
N ALA A 145 -0.29 4.80 8.81
CA ALA A 145 0.97 4.98 9.51
C ALA A 145 1.84 3.72 9.40
N THR A 146 3.02 3.83 8.80
CA THR A 146 4.00 2.74 8.73
C THR A 146 4.65 2.59 10.10
N VAL A 147 4.21 1.60 10.85
CA VAL A 147 4.61 1.38 12.24
C VAL A 147 5.62 0.26 12.40
N ARG A 148 5.57 -0.74 11.53
CA ARG A 148 6.47 -1.89 11.54
C ARG A 148 7.01 -2.13 10.14
N THR A 149 8.33 -2.19 9.97
CA THR A 149 9.02 -2.46 8.71
C THR A 149 9.85 -3.75 8.84
N ASP A 150 10.16 -4.37 7.71
CA ASP A 150 10.89 -5.64 7.62
C ASP A 150 12.37 -5.47 7.23
N ASN A 151 12.85 -4.23 7.10
CA ASN A 151 14.25 -3.99 6.81
C ASN A 151 15.15 -4.48 7.94
N GLU A 152 16.33 -4.96 7.59
CA GLU A 152 17.27 -5.68 8.47
C GLU A 152 17.53 -4.96 9.82
N THR A 153 17.71 -3.66 9.78
CA THR A 153 18.01 -2.86 10.99
C THR A 153 16.77 -2.20 11.61
N GLY A 154 15.59 -2.39 11.05
CA GLY A 154 14.35 -1.78 11.55
C GLY A 154 14.07 -2.08 13.02
N GLY A 155 14.43 -3.30 13.46
CA GLY A 155 14.28 -3.72 14.84
C GLY A 155 15.12 -2.94 15.85
N GLU A 156 16.26 -2.37 15.45
CA GLU A 156 17.13 -1.57 16.34
C GLU A 156 16.39 -0.35 16.90
N VAL A 157 15.50 0.24 16.12
CA VAL A 157 14.68 1.39 16.52
C VAL A 157 13.30 0.95 16.99
N GLN A 158 12.64 0.08 16.22
CA GLN A 158 11.23 -0.25 16.45
C GLN A 158 11.02 -1.09 17.72
N ASN A 159 12.02 -1.88 18.12
CA ASN A 159 11.97 -2.68 19.36
C ASN A 159 12.44 -1.95 20.60
N LEU A 160 12.91 -0.68 20.51
CA LEU A 160 13.23 0.12 21.68
C LEU A 160 12.01 0.22 22.61
N ILE A 161 12.24 0.10 23.90
CA ILE A 161 11.16 0.15 24.88
C ILE A 161 10.76 1.60 25.17
N ALA A 162 9.52 1.91 24.83
CA ALA A 162 8.89 3.20 25.12
C ALA A 162 7.82 3.00 26.22
N GLY A 163 8.21 3.25 27.45
CA GLY A 163 7.40 2.94 28.63
C GLY A 163 7.38 1.44 28.93
N ASP A 164 6.25 0.77 28.70
CA ASP A 164 6.03 -0.67 28.99
C ASP A 164 5.95 -1.53 27.71
N ARG A 165 6.27 -0.96 26.55
CA ARG A 165 6.06 -1.62 25.24
C ARG A 165 7.09 -1.21 24.20
N PRO A 166 7.26 -1.98 23.09
CA PRO A 166 8.07 -1.57 21.97
C PRO A 166 7.58 -0.27 21.32
N LEU A 167 8.50 0.51 20.80
CA LEU A 167 8.22 1.81 20.17
C LEU A 167 7.19 1.69 19.03
N TYR A 168 7.28 0.65 18.18
CA TYR A 168 6.32 0.46 17.10
C TYR A 168 4.89 0.30 17.62
N VAL A 169 4.69 -0.37 18.77
CA VAL A 169 3.38 -0.52 19.40
C VAL A 169 2.88 0.80 19.97
N ALA A 170 3.78 1.58 20.62
CA ALA A 170 3.42 2.88 21.16
C ALA A 170 2.96 3.84 20.06
N LEU A 171 3.70 3.89 18.95
CA LEU A 171 3.34 4.69 17.77
C LEU A 171 2.03 4.22 17.13
N ALA A 172 1.84 2.90 16.98
CA ALA A 172 0.60 2.33 16.45
C ALA A 172 -0.62 2.79 17.25
N MET A 173 -0.55 2.72 18.58
CA MET A 173 -1.65 3.17 19.46
C MET A 173 -1.92 4.68 19.33
N GLN A 174 -0.89 5.50 19.17
CA GLN A 174 -1.06 6.95 18.96
C GLN A 174 -1.74 7.25 17.61
N CYS A 175 -1.31 6.58 16.54
CA CYS A 175 -1.86 6.76 15.20
C CYS A 175 -3.30 6.23 15.10
N ALA A 176 -3.57 5.05 15.66
CA ALA A 176 -4.92 4.47 15.69
C ALA A 176 -5.94 5.37 16.42
N ARG A 177 -5.56 6.02 17.55
CA ARG A 177 -6.40 6.99 18.25
C ARG A 177 -6.76 8.22 17.41
N ARG A 178 -5.96 8.53 16.39
CA ARG A 178 -6.20 9.61 15.42
C ARG A 178 -6.94 9.15 14.17
N GLY A 179 -7.36 7.87 14.13
CA GLY A 179 -8.10 7.29 13.01
C GLY A 179 -7.24 6.85 11.83
N ALA A 180 -5.91 6.76 11.98
CA ALA A 180 -5.07 6.19 10.94
C ALA A 180 -5.23 4.67 10.83
N GLY A 181 -5.14 4.14 9.61
CA GLY A 181 -4.78 2.75 9.37
C GLY A 181 -3.31 2.52 9.74
N LEU A 182 -2.93 1.27 9.97
CA LEU A 182 -1.55 0.90 10.34
C LEU A 182 -0.95 0.04 9.24
N VAL A 183 0.25 0.41 8.77
CA VAL A 183 1.04 -0.41 7.84
C VAL A 183 1.99 -1.28 8.64
N VAL A 184 1.98 -2.56 8.31
CA VAL A 184 2.78 -3.60 8.95
C VAL A 184 3.49 -4.37 7.84
N GLU A 185 4.79 -4.15 7.72
CA GLU A 185 5.67 -4.83 6.76
C GLU A 185 6.41 -5.93 7.51
N THR A 186 5.75 -7.07 7.73
CA THR A 186 6.39 -8.19 8.44
C THR A 186 5.67 -9.50 8.12
N GLY A 187 6.44 -10.58 7.94
CA GLY A 187 5.94 -11.94 7.89
C GLY A 187 5.67 -12.57 9.26
N TYR A 188 5.88 -11.85 10.37
CA TYR A 188 5.72 -12.42 11.72
C TYR A 188 4.32 -12.21 12.27
N SER A 189 3.56 -13.29 12.41
CA SER A 189 2.20 -13.26 12.97
C SER A 189 2.12 -12.69 14.40
N LEU A 190 3.22 -12.76 15.17
CA LEU A 190 3.26 -12.24 16.54
C LEU A 190 3.15 -10.71 16.57
N ASP A 191 3.81 -10.00 15.64
CA ASP A 191 3.70 -8.54 15.53
C ASP A 191 2.27 -8.14 15.15
N VAL A 192 1.67 -8.88 14.21
CA VAL A 192 0.28 -8.65 13.77
C VAL A 192 -0.70 -8.87 14.92
N LYS A 193 -0.54 -9.97 15.69
CA LYS A 193 -1.36 -10.27 16.88
C LYS A 193 -1.26 -9.18 17.93
N GLU A 194 -0.04 -8.72 18.24
CA GLU A 194 0.16 -7.66 19.23
C GLU A 194 -0.48 -6.34 18.79
N LEU A 195 -0.33 -5.95 17.52
CA LEU A 195 -0.95 -4.75 16.99
C LEU A 195 -2.48 -4.85 16.99
N ARG A 196 -3.06 -5.97 16.56
CA ARG A 196 -4.52 -6.18 16.63
C ARG A 196 -5.03 -6.13 18.06
N ARG A 197 -4.33 -6.76 19.00
CA ARG A 197 -4.69 -6.75 20.41
C ARG A 197 -4.67 -5.35 21.01
N ARG A 198 -3.68 -4.50 20.63
CA ARG A 198 -3.53 -3.13 21.17
C ARG A 198 -4.37 -2.10 20.44
N CYS A 199 -4.69 -2.36 19.18
CA CYS A 199 -5.44 -1.46 18.30
C CYS A 199 -6.61 -2.21 17.64
N PRO A 200 -7.62 -2.68 18.43
CA PRO A 200 -8.64 -3.62 17.94
C PRO A 200 -9.51 -3.06 16.82
N SER A 201 -9.72 -1.76 16.76
CA SER A 201 -10.54 -1.09 15.73
C SER A 201 -9.71 -0.50 14.57
N ALA A 202 -8.38 -0.55 14.63
CA ALA A 202 -7.56 -0.01 13.56
C ALA A 202 -7.61 -0.89 12.31
N PHE A 203 -7.64 -0.28 11.13
CA PHE A 203 -7.46 -1.00 9.88
C PHE A 203 -5.98 -1.34 9.69
N LEU A 204 -5.66 -2.61 9.39
CA LEU A 204 -4.29 -3.05 9.17
C LEU A 204 -4.03 -3.26 7.66
N MET A 205 -2.98 -2.64 7.15
CA MET A 205 -2.44 -2.88 5.82
C MET A 205 -1.18 -3.72 5.97
N LEU A 206 -1.26 -4.99 5.55
CA LEU A 206 -0.17 -5.95 5.69
C LEU A 206 0.62 -6.03 4.39
N LYS A 207 1.91 -5.87 4.46
CA LYS A 207 2.83 -6.10 3.34
C LYS A 207 3.75 -7.28 3.66
N HIS A 208 4.20 -8.00 2.63
CA HIS A 208 5.13 -9.14 2.77
C HIS A 208 4.62 -10.22 3.76
N CYS A 209 3.30 -10.41 3.82
CA CYS A 209 2.65 -11.31 4.74
C CYS A 209 1.85 -12.36 3.97
N ASP A 210 2.06 -13.64 4.27
CA ASP A 210 1.23 -14.71 3.73
C ASP A 210 -0.12 -14.83 4.44
N GLY A 211 -1.03 -15.65 3.91
CA GLY A 211 -2.38 -15.79 4.43
C GLY A 211 -2.43 -16.30 5.86
N GLU A 212 -1.55 -17.22 6.26
CA GLU A 212 -1.47 -17.76 7.60
C GLU A 212 -1.08 -16.67 8.62
N ASN A 213 -0.01 -15.95 8.31
CA ASN A 213 0.51 -14.89 9.17
C ASN A 213 -0.39 -13.65 9.18
N ALA A 214 -1.18 -13.44 8.13
CA ALA A 214 -2.14 -12.35 8.03
C ALA A 214 -3.42 -12.58 8.86
N THR A 215 -3.81 -13.84 9.10
CA THR A 215 -5.06 -14.21 9.78
C THR A 215 -5.34 -13.41 11.06
N PRO A 216 -4.37 -13.18 11.96
CA PRO A 216 -4.63 -12.42 13.19
C PRO A 216 -5.03 -10.95 12.98
N ALA A 217 -4.86 -10.42 11.78
CA ALA A 217 -5.24 -9.04 11.47
C ALA A 217 -6.74 -8.86 11.23
N PHE A 218 -7.45 -9.95 10.93
CA PHE A 218 -8.86 -9.94 10.54
C PHE A 218 -9.77 -10.27 11.73
N ASP A 219 -11.00 -9.77 11.68
CA ASP A 219 -12.07 -10.24 12.55
C ASP A 219 -12.69 -11.54 12.03
N ASP A 220 -13.67 -12.08 12.77
CA ASP A 220 -14.35 -13.34 12.42
C ASP A 220 -15.13 -13.27 11.08
N TYR A 221 -15.31 -12.08 10.53
CA TYR A 221 -15.96 -11.83 9.24
C TYR A 221 -14.97 -11.52 8.12
N GLY A 222 -13.67 -11.62 8.38
CA GLY A 222 -12.62 -11.31 7.43
C GLY A 222 -12.43 -9.81 7.16
N HIS A 223 -12.84 -8.95 8.09
CA HIS A 223 -12.74 -7.50 7.97
C HIS A 223 -11.58 -6.92 8.79
N GLY A 224 -11.36 -5.62 8.65
CA GLY A 224 -10.42 -4.84 9.46
C GLY A 224 -8.99 -4.83 8.95
N ALA A 225 -8.69 -5.55 7.85
CA ALA A 225 -7.35 -5.54 7.25
C ALA A 225 -7.39 -5.77 5.73
N MET A 226 -6.24 -5.55 5.09
CA MET A 226 -5.95 -5.99 3.72
C MET A 226 -4.51 -6.48 3.61
N VAL A 227 -4.26 -7.35 2.63
CA VAL A 227 -2.92 -7.85 2.28
C VAL A 227 -2.52 -7.22 0.95
N VAL A 228 -1.35 -6.61 0.91
CA VAL A 228 -0.77 -6.00 -0.30
C VAL A 228 0.28 -6.95 -0.85
N ASP A 229 0.08 -7.40 -2.08
CA ASP A 229 1.02 -8.27 -2.77
C ASP A 229 1.68 -7.54 -3.94
N TYR A 230 3.00 -7.41 -3.88
CA TYR A 230 3.84 -6.77 -4.89
C TYR A 230 4.39 -7.74 -5.94
N THR A 231 4.07 -9.04 -5.85
CA THR A 231 4.61 -10.06 -6.76
C THR A 231 3.68 -10.40 -7.92
N LEU A 232 2.45 -9.94 -7.87
CA LEU A 232 1.42 -10.24 -8.87
C LEU A 232 1.75 -9.61 -10.22
N ARG A 233 1.81 -10.44 -11.26
CA ARG A 233 2.15 -10.00 -12.63
C ARG A 233 1.14 -10.44 -13.68
N LYS A 234 0.30 -11.44 -13.38
CA LYS A 234 -0.68 -12.05 -14.29
C LYS A 234 -1.97 -12.36 -13.56
N ALA A 235 -3.07 -12.48 -14.31
CA ALA A 235 -4.38 -12.83 -13.77
C ALA A 235 -4.37 -14.17 -13.01
N GLU A 236 -3.60 -15.15 -13.47
CA GLU A 236 -3.44 -16.43 -12.81
C GLU A 236 -2.79 -16.29 -11.41
N ASP A 237 -1.84 -15.38 -11.26
CA ASP A 237 -1.17 -15.11 -9.98
C ASP A 237 -2.15 -14.46 -9.00
N VAL A 238 -2.98 -13.53 -9.48
CA VAL A 238 -4.04 -12.89 -8.67
C VAL A 238 -5.05 -13.93 -8.19
N GLU A 239 -5.52 -14.82 -9.07
CA GLU A 239 -6.48 -15.86 -8.68
C GLU A 239 -5.88 -16.88 -7.71
N LYS A 240 -4.61 -17.24 -7.86
CA LYS A 240 -3.88 -18.08 -6.89
C LYS A 240 -3.77 -17.39 -5.52
N ALA A 241 -3.39 -16.11 -5.51
CA ALA A 241 -3.29 -15.32 -4.27
C ALA A 241 -4.64 -15.17 -3.56
N LYS A 242 -5.72 -14.88 -4.30
CA LYS A 242 -7.07 -14.84 -3.76
C LYS A 242 -7.49 -16.18 -3.15
N LYS A 243 -7.20 -17.29 -3.86
CA LYS A 243 -7.54 -18.63 -3.37
C LYS A 243 -6.76 -18.97 -2.10
N SER A 244 -5.47 -18.71 -2.09
CA SER A 244 -4.61 -18.92 -0.91
C SER A 244 -5.10 -18.10 0.29
N LEU A 245 -5.44 -16.83 0.10
CA LEU A 245 -5.98 -16.00 1.18
C LEU A 245 -7.33 -16.52 1.69
N LYS A 246 -8.20 -17.05 0.84
CA LYS A 246 -9.50 -17.60 1.24
C LYS A 246 -9.38 -18.86 2.11
N GLU A 247 -8.28 -19.57 2.07
CA GLU A 247 -8.01 -20.72 2.95
C GLU A 247 -7.85 -20.26 4.41
N TRP A 248 -7.42 -19.03 4.63
CA TRP A 248 -7.11 -18.44 5.94
C TRP A 248 -8.09 -17.34 6.37
N VAL A 249 -8.63 -16.59 5.40
CA VAL A 249 -9.51 -15.44 5.66
C VAL A 249 -10.72 -15.52 4.74
N SER A 250 -11.88 -15.74 5.32
CA SER A 250 -13.16 -15.71 4.59
C SER A 250 -13.83 -14.37 4.81
N ILE A 251 -14.01 -13.58 3.75
CA ILE A 251 -14.82 -12.37 3.78
C ILE A 251 -16.30 -12.77 3.55
N VAL A 252 -17.13 -12.44 4.52
CA VAL A 252 -18.58 -12.66 4.48
C VAL A 252 -19.31 -11.44 3.95
#